data_9c2e4c27777e4a018229609ecc4eeacc
#
_entry.id   9c2e4c27777e4a018229609ecc4eeacc
#
_cell.length_a   1.000
_cell.length_b   1.000
_cell.length_c   1.000
_cell.angle_alpha   90.00
_cell.angle_beta   90.00
_cell.angle_gamma   90.00
#
_symmetry.space_group_name_H-M   'P 1'
#
loop_
_entity.id
_entity.type
_entity.pdbx_description
1 polymer ?
#
loop_
_entity_poly.entity_id
_entity_poly.type
_entity_poly.pdbx_seq_one_letter_code
_entity_poly.pdbx_strand_id
1 'polypeptide(L)'
;MSTDIAGKIAWVTGASSGLGHRFAQVLAAEGAILALTARRVDRLEALAAEIAARGGRALVVPADTADVGGVRAAARQIEATLGPVDILVNNAGLSRQARLEDFSEADYDAVLDVDLKGAFFVAQAAARQMIAHKRPGRIVNIASVAAFRALGHQAPYSMAKAGLVALTRCQAREWGRHGINANAICPGYIRTEIGGDFWETEAGGRLIASLPRKRMGEPRDLDGLLLLLCSGEASRFINGAAMVADDGSMV
;
A
#
# COMPACT_ATOMS: atom_id res chain seq x y z
N MET A 1 9.94 -13.68 -15.56
CA MET A 1 9.51 -14.72 -14.60
C MET A 1 8.01 -14.81 -14.74
N SER A 2 7.44 -16.00 -14.91
CA SER A 2 5.99 -16.18 -14.82
C SER A 2 5.62 -15.95 -13.36
N THR A 3 4.74 -14.99 -13.08
CA THR A 3 4.20 -14.78 -11.74
C THR A 3 2.99 -15.70 -11.55
N ASP A 4 2.83 -16.26 -10.35
CA ASP A 4 1.66 -17.06 -9.98
C ASP A 4 0.49 -16.18 -9.47
N ILE A 5 0.37 -14.99 -10.04
CA ILE A 5 -0.61 -13.95 -9.68
C ILE A 5 -1.93 -14.10 -10.46
N ALA A 6 -1.88 -14.69 -11.66
CA ALA A 6 -3.05 -14.86 -12.50
C ALA A 6 -4.19 -15.60 -11.79
N GLY A 7 -5.41 -15.04 -11.86
CA GLY A 7 -6.60 -15.57 -11.19
C GLY A 7 -6.66 -15.35 -9.67
N LYS A 8 -5.65 -14.75 -9.05
CA LYS A 8 -5.68 -14.39 -7.63
C LYS A 8 -6.55 -13.16 -7.40
N ILE A 9 -7.23 -13.13 -6.25
CA ILE A 9 -8.01 -11.96 -5.81
C ILE A 9 -7.08 -11.03 -5.05
N ALA A 10 -6.83 -9.85 -5.64
CA ALA A 10 -5.96 -8.83 -5.08
C ALA A 10 -6.76 -7.62 -4.59
N TRP A 11 -6.73 -7.37 -3.29
CA TRP A 11 -7.34 -6.18 -2.68
C TRP A 11 -6.30 -5.06 -2.57
N VAL A 12 -6.56 -3.92 -3.25
CA VAL A 12 -5.69 -2.74 -3.24
C VAL A 12 -6.41 -1.59 -2.57
N THR A 13 -5.86 -1.09 -1.46
CA THR A 13 -6.38 0.10 -0.76
C THR A 13 -5.72 1.37 -1.27
N GLY A 14 -6.45 2.50 -1.25
CA GLY A 14 -5.95 3.75 -1.80
C GLY A 14 -5.74 3.71 -3.32
N ALA A 15 -6.53 2.89 -4.03
CA ALA A 15 -6.38 2.64 -5.46
C ALA A 15 -6.76 3.83 -6.37
N SER A 16 -7.31 4.92 -5.82
CA SER A 16 -7.79 6.06 -6.60
C SER A 16 -6.68 6.97 -7.15
N SER A 17 -5.42 6.82 -6.76
CA SER A 17 -4.30 7.63 -7.25
C SER A 17 -2.93 7.04 -6.90
N GLY A 18 -1.87 7.63 -7.45
CA GLY A 18 -0.48 7.39 -7.08
C GLY A 18 -0.06 5.92 -7.17
N LEU A 19 0.59 5.43 -6.13
CA LEU A 19 1.08 4.05 -6.09
C LEU A 19 -0.05 3.02 -6.15
N GLY A 20 -1.15 3.24 -5.42
CA GLY A 20 -2.28 2.29 -5.41
C GLY A 20 -2.92 2.13 -6.79
N HIS A 21 -3.05 3.21 -7.54
CA HIS A 21 -3.53 3.18 -8.93
C HIS A 21 -2.57 2.35 -9.81
N ARG A 22 -1.27 2.64 -9.74
CA ARG A 22 -0.26 1.91 -10.50
C ARG A 22 -0.23 0.43 -10.13
N PHE A 23 -0.25 0.11 -8.86
CA PHE A 23 -0.22 -1.27 -8.36
C PHE A 23 -1.43 -2.09 -8.83
N ALA A 24 -2.63 -1.47 -8.87
CA ALA A 24 -3.81 -2.12 -9.42
C ALA A 24 -3.64 -2.43 -10.92
N GLN A 25 -3.11 -1.48 -11.71
CA GLN A 25 -2.84 -1.71 -13.14
C GLN A 25 -1.84 -2.84 -13.37
N VAL A 26 -0.76 -2.87 -12.59
CA VAL A 26 0.30 -3.90 -12.70
C VAL A 26 -0.23 -5.28 -12.36
N LEU A 27 -0.95 -5.41 -11.24
CA LEU A 27 -1.54 -6.69 -10.83
C LEU A 27 -2.61 -7.16 -11.82
N ALA A 28 -3.41 -6.26 -12.38
CA ALA A 28 -4.38 -6.59 -13.43
C ALA A 28 -3.68 -7.10 -14.71
N ALA A 29 -2.56 -6.49 -15.10
CA ALA A 29 -1.77 -6.94 -16.26
C ALA A 29 -1.18 -8.34 -16.07
N GLU A 30 -0.89 -8.74 -14.81
CA GLU A 30 -0.49 -10.11 -14.44
C GLU A 30 -1.68 -11.08 -14.28
N GLY A 31 -2.90 -10.63 -14.60
CA GLY A 31 -4.10 -11.46 -14.57
C GLY A 31 -4.79 -11.59 -13.22
N ALA A 32 -4.45 -10.76 -12.23
CA ALA A 32 -5.19 -10.72 -10.97
C ALA A 32 -6.62 -10.17 -11.16
N ILE A 33 -7.53 -10.62 -10.30
CA ILE A 33 -8.87 -10.06 -10.16
C ILE A 33 -8.82 -9.01 -9.05
N LEU A 34 -9.12 -7.75 -9.35
CA LEU A 34 -8.92 -6.63 -8.45
C LEU A 34 -10.15 -6.33 -7.60
N ALA A 35 -9.94 -6.06 -6.30
CA ALA A 35 -10.85 -5.32 -5.45
C ALA A 35 -10.21 -3.96 -5.15
N LEU A 36 -10.84 -2.88 -5.62
CA LEU A 36 -10.32 -1.52 -5.56
C LEU A 36 -11.05 -0.74 -4.48
N THR A 37 -10.33 -0.28 -3.45
CA THR A 37 -10.93 0.52 -2.37
C THR A 37 -10.26 1.88 -2.23
N ALA A 38 -11.08 2.91 -2.15
CA ALA A 38 -10.72 4.29 -1.79
C ALA A 38 -12.02 5.08 -1.55
N ARG A 39 -11.89 6.37 -1.18
CA ARG A 39 -13.03 7.27 -0.98
C ARG A 39 -13.58 7.88 -2.29
N ARG A 40 -12.70 8.10 -3.28
CA ARG A 40 -13.05 8.75 -4.57
C ARG A 40 -13.58 7.72 -5.55
N VAL A 41 -14.91 7.58 -5.59
CA VAL A 41 -15.60 6.53 -6.37
C VAL A 41 -15.39 6.72 -7.86
N ASP A 42 -15.52 7.95 -8.35
CA ASP A 42 -15.31 8.33 -9.74
C ASP A 42 -13.95 7.85 -10.29
N ARG A 43 -12.90 8.02 -9.50
CA ARG A 43 -11.55 7.58 -9.88
C ARG A 43 -11.38 6.05 -9.83
N LEU A 44 -12.08 5.37 -8.92
CA LEU A 44 -12.09 3.91 -8.87
C LEU A 44 -12.80 3.32 -10.08
N GLU A 45 -13.94 3.92 -10.48
CA GLU A 45 -14.70 3.51 -11.66
C GLU A 45 -13.89 3.73 -12.95
N ALA A 46 -13.21 4.86 -13.07
CA ALA A 46 -12.31 5.13 -14.18
C ALA A 46 -11.19 4.07 -14.26
N LEU A 47 -10.54 3.75 -13.13
CA LEU A 47 -9.51 2.71 -13.08
C LEU A 47 -10.06 1.32 -13.44
N ALA A 48 -11.25 0.98 -12.94
CA ALA A 48 -11.91 -0.28 -13.26
C ALA A 48 -12.23 -0.37 -14.76
N ALA A 49 -12.68 0.72 -15.39
CA ALA A 49 -12.90 0.79 -16.84
C ALA A 49 -11.59 0.63 -17.63
N GLU A 50 -10.50 1.26 -17.20
CA GLU A 50 -9.18 1.06 -17.82
C GLU A 50 -8.71 -0.40 -17.75
N ILE A 51 -8.89 -1.05 -16.59
CA ILE A 51 -8.55 -2.45 -16.40
C ILE A 51 -9.41 -3.33 -17.30
N ALA A 52 -10.72 -3.08 -17.38
CA ALA A 52 -11.65 -3.83 -18.22
C ALA A 52 -11.32 -3.68 -19.71
N ALA A 53 -10.95 -2.48 -20.17
CA ALA A 53 -10.54 -2.22 -21.54
C ALA A 53 -9.31 -3.03 -21.98
N ARG A 54 -8.50 -3.48 -21.00
CA ARG A 54 -7.33 -4.34 -21.22
C ARG A 54 -7.61 -5.82 -20.95
N GLY A 55 -8.89 -6.20 -20.79
CA GLY A 55 -9.32 -7.58 -20.55
C GLY A 55 -9.22 -8.05 -19.09
N GLY A 56 -8.85 -7.18 -18.15
CA GLY A 56 -8.81 -7.48 -16.73
C GLY A 56 -10.19 -7.39 -16.06
N ARG A 57 -10.23 -7.75 -14.77
CA ARG A 57 -11.45 -7.68 -13.93
C ARG A 57 -11.19 -6.87 -12.67
N ALA A 58 -12.09 -5.93 -12.35
CA ALA A 58 -12.01 -5.14 -11.14
C ALA A 58 -13.41 -4.94 -10.53
N LEU A 59 -13.50 -5.06 -9.20
CA LEU A 59 -14.66 -4.70 -8.39
C LEU A 59 -14.33 -3.39 -7.66
N VAL A 60 -15.18 -2.39 -7.83
CA VAL A 60 -15.10 -1.13 -7.07
C VAL A 60 -15.85 -1.31 -5.76
N VAL A 61 -15.14 -1.09 -4.63
CA VAL A 61 -15.71 -1.16 -3.28
C VAL A 61 -15.31 0.10 -2.51
N PRO A 62 -16.12 1.16 -2.54
CA PRO A 62 -15.80 2.39 -1.85
C PRO A 62 -15.66 2.17 -0.34
N ALA A 63 -14.55 2.62 0.24
CA ALA A 63 -14.32 2.55 1.68
C ALA A 63 -13.33 3.62 2.13
N ASP A 64 -13.55 4.14 3.34
CA ASP A 64 -12.54 4.91 4.07
C ASP A 64 -11.80 3.96 5.01
N THR A 65 -10.47 3.90 4.87
CA THR A 65 -9.64 3.04 5.73
C THR A 65 -9.60 3.50 7.19
N ALA A 66 -9.92 4.76 7.47
CA ALA A 66 -10.07 5.27 8.84
C ALA A 66 -11.35 4.72 9.52
N ASP A 67 -12.37 4.34 8.75
CA ASP A 67 -13.60 3.72 9.26
C ASP A 67 -13.46 2.20 9.34
N VAL A 68 -13.20 1.67 10.51
CA VAL A 68 -13.06 0.22 10.75
C VAL A 68 -14.35 -0.55 10.42
N GLY A 69 -15.53 0.07 10.62
CA GLY A 69 -16.83 -0.51 10.25
C GLY A 69 -16.94 -0.66 8.74
N GLY A 70 -16.63 0.41 8.01
CA GLY A 70 -16.56 0.44 6.55
C GLY A 70 -15.54 -0.57 5.98
N VAL A 71 -14.35 -0.67 6.57
CA VAL A 71 -13.34 -1.67 6.19
C VAL A 71 -13.89 -3.10 6.30
N ARG A 72 -14.57 -3.42 7.41
CA ARG A 72 -15.18 -4.74 7.60
C ARG A 72 -16.31 -5.02 6.62
N ALA A 73 -17.11 -4.00 6.28
CA ALA A 73 -18.16 -4.12 5.28
C ALA A 73 -17.57 -4.35 3.88
N ALA A 74 -16.54 -3.59 3.50
CA ALA A 74 -15.83 -3.76 2.24
C ALA A 74 -15.22 -5.17 2.12
N ALA A 75 -14.57 -5.68 3.18
CA ALA A 75 -14.02 -7.02 3.19
C ALA A 75 -15.09 -8.10 2.94
N ARG A 76 -16.27 -7.98 3.60
CA ARG A 76 -17.39 -8.92 3.37
C ARG A 76 -17.92 -8.83 1.94
N GLN A 77 -18.05 -7.63 1.38
CA GLN A 77 -18.51 -7.43 0.01
C GLN A 77 -17.54 -8.06 -0.99
N ILE A 78 -16.23 -7.87 -0.80
CA ILE A 78 -15.19 -8.48 -1.64
C ILE A 78 -15.33 -10.01 -1.60
N GLU A 79 -15.39 -10.59 -0.40
CA GLU A 79 -15.50 -12.04 -0.21
C GLU A 79 -16.77 -12.61 -0.86
N ALA A 80 -17.90 -11.94 -0.68
CA ALA A 80 -19.18 -12.38 -1.24
C ALA A 80 -19.22 -12.31 -2.78
N THR A 81 -18.49 -11.35 -3.39
CA THR A 81 -18.57 -11.09 -4.84
C THR A 81 -17.45 -11.78 -5.61
N LEU A 82 -16.24 -11.79 -5.08
CA LEU A 82 -15.06 -12.31 -5.77
C LEU A 82 -14.54 -13.61 -5.14
N GLY A 83 -14.82 -13.84 -3.87
CA GLY A 83 -14.21 -14.88 -3.04
C GLY A 83 -13.16 -14.33 -2.07
N PRO A 84 -12.48 -15.20 -1.32
CA PRO A 84 -11.50 -14.79 -0.33
C PRO A 84 -10.27 -14.14 -0.98
N VAL A 85 -9.78 -13.07 -0.34
CA VAL A 85 -8.59 -12.34 -0.78
C VAL A 85 -7.35 -13.25 -0.71
N ASP A 86 -6.56 -13.27 -1.79
CA ASP A 86 -5.25 -13.94 -1.85
C ASP A 86 -4.09 -12.97 -1.63
N ILE A 87 -4.24 -11.75 -2.13
CA ILE A 87 -3.21 -10.70 -2.09
C ILE A 87 -3.82 -9.42 -1.53
N LEU A 88 -3.18 -8.84 -0.52
CA LEU A 88 -3.50 -7.51 -0.02
C LEU A 88 -2.34 -6.57 -0.32
N VAL A 89 -2.63 -5.46 -1.03
CA VAL A 89 -1.75 -4.29 -1.12
C VAL A 89 -2.33 -3.20 -0.23
N ASN A 90 -1.78 -3.08 0.97
CA ASN A 90 -2.19 -2.17 2.00
C ASN A 90 -1.48 -0.82 1.79
N ASN A 91 -2.05 0.00 0.90
CA ASN A 91 -1.38 1.18 0.35
C ASN A 91 -2.03 2.51 0.78
N ALA A 92 -3.30 2.52 1.22
CA ALA A 92 -3.94 3.76 1.63
C ALA A 92 -3.07 4.52 2.64
N GLY A 93 -2.91 5.82 2.42
CA GLY A 93 -2.10 6.66 3.26
C GLY A 93 -2.29 8.14 2.94
N LEU A 94 -1.95 8.98 3.88
CA LEU A 94 -1.92 10.43 3.73
C LEU A 94 -0.80 11.04 4.56
N SER A 95 -0.41 12.27 4.25
CA SER A 95 0.55 13.03 5.05
C SER A 95 -0.04 14.39 5.44
N ARG A 96 0.38 14.88 6.59
CA ARG A 96 0.16 16.25 7.05
C ARG A 96 1.51 16.85 7.40
N GLN A 97 1.63 18.15 7.20
CA GLN A 97 2.88 18.88 7.45
C GLN A 97 2.65 20.01 8.44
N ALA A 98 3.38 19.98 9.55
CA ALA A 98 3.47 21.05 10.52
C ALA A 98 4.80 20.94 11.27
N ARG A 99 5.20 21.99 12.00
CA ARG A 99 6.26 21.84 13.00
C ARG A 99 5.79 20.89 14.08
N LEU A 100 6.71 20.20 14.75
CA LEU A 100 6.35 19.19 15.74
C LEU A 100 5.49 19.79 16.87
N GLU A 101 5.83 21.00 17.31
CA GLU A 101 5.11 21.74 18.35
C GLU A 101 3.75 22.29 17.92
N ASP A 102 3.49 22.37 16.60
CA ASP A 102 2.29 22.98 16.02
C ASP A 102 1.30 21.95 15.47
N PHE A 103 1.59 20.65 15.60
CA PHE A 103 0.65 19.63 15.12
C PHE A 103 -0.66 19.67 15.90
N SER A 104 -1.77 19.78 15.17
CA SER A 104 -3.09 19.62 15.77
C SER A 104 -3.40 18.15 16.07
N GLU A 105 -4.19 17.89 17.11
CA GLU A 105 -4.70 16.55 17.41
C GLU A 105 -5.45 15.96 16.19
N ALA A 106 -6.25 16.77 15.52
CA ALA A 106 -7.01 16.36 14.33
C ALA A 106 -6.10 15.90 13.17
N ASP A 107 -4.99 16.59 12.91
CA ASP A 107 -4.03 16.18 11.87
C ASP A 107 -3.23 14.94 12.28
N TYR A 108 -2.89 14.84 13.56
CA TYR A 108 -2.26 13.66 14.13
C TYR A 108 -3.17 12.43 13.95
N ASP A 109 -4.42 12.53 14.42
CA ASP A 109 -5.40 11.45 14.34
C ASP A 109 -5.69 11.06 12.89
N ALA A 110 -5.87 12.04 12.00
CA ALA A 110 -6.12 11.77 10.58
C ALA A 110 -5.01 10.91 9.96
N VAL A 111 -3.73 11.18 10.28
CA VAL A 111 -2.60 10.39 9.78
C VAL A 111 -2.59 9.01 10.41
N LEU A 112 -2.67 8.90 11.73
CA LEU A 112 -2.59 7.60 12.43
C LEU A 112 -3.78 6.70 12.10
N ASP A 113 -4.98 7.28 11.98
CA ASP A 113 -6.19 6.54 11.66
C ASP A 113 -6.13 5.89 10.27
N VAL A 114 -5.56 6.57 9.28
CA VAL A 114 -5.42 6.00 7.93
C VAL A 114 -4.20 5.10 7.82
N ASP A 115 -3.00 5.63 8.15
CA ASP A 115 -1.72 5.02 7.78
C ASP A 115 -1.29 3.87 8.71
N LEU A 116 -1.86 3.78 9.93
CA LEU A 116 -1.52 2.72 10.89
C LEU A 116 -2.75 1.95 11.37
N LYS A 117 -3.73 2.61 12.00
CA LYS A 117 -4.93 1.94 12.52
C LYS A 117 -5.74 1.31 11.39
N GLY A 118 -6.04 2.05 10.34
CA GLY A 118 -6.75 1.55 9.16
C GLY A 118 -6.00 0.41 8.50
N ALA A 119 -4.69 0.59 8.28
CA ALA A 119 -3.82 -0.45 7.74
C ALA A 119 -3.86 -1.76 8.56
N PHE A 120 -3.88 -1.64 9.90
CA PHE A 120 -4.02 -2.79 10.80
C PHE A 120 -5.34 -3.55 10.55
N PHE A 121 -6.48 -2.84 10.53
CA PHE A 121 -7.79 -3.49 10.40
C PHE A 121 -8.06 -4.01 9.00
N VAL A 122 -7.53 -3.37 7.95
CA VAL A 122 -7.57 -3.91 6.58
C VAL A 122 -6.81 -5.24 6.51
N ALA A 123 -5.57 -5.26 7.03
CA ALA A 123 -4.77 -6.49 7.05
C ALA A 123 -5.43 -7.59 7.89
N GLN A 124 -6.02 -7.23 9.04
CA GLN A 124 -6.76 -8.19 9.87
C GLN A 124 -7.96 -8.78 9.12
N ALA A 125 -8.71 -7.96 8.37
CA ALA A 125 -9.87 -8.42 7.62
C ALA A 125 -9.46 -9.39 6.51
N ALA A 126 -8.42 -9.07 5.73
CA ALA A 126 -7.87 -9.95 4.70
C ALA A 126 -7.34 -11.27 5.29
N ALA A 127 -6.53 -11.18 6.36
CA ALA A 127 -5.96 -12.36 7.00
C ALA A 127 -7.03 -13.30 7.58
N ARG A 128 -8.14 -12.75 8.12
CA ARG A 128 -9.27 -13.56 8.59
C ARG A 128 -9.88 -14.41 7.47
N GLN A 129 -10.05 -13.86 6.27
CA GLN A 129 -10.53 -14.61 5.10
C GLN A 129 -9.52 -15.70 4.71
N MET A 130 -8.24 -15.35 4.57
CA MET A 130 -7.18 -16.32 4.24
C MET A 130 -7.16 -17.49 5.22
N ILE A 131 -7.23 -17.21 6.53
CA ILE A 131 -7.22 -18.24 7.59
C ILE A 131 -8.51 -19.09 7.57
N ALA A 132 -9.68 -18.46 7.47
CA ALA A 132 -10.97 -19.16 7.46
C ALA A 132 -11.08 -20.13 6.28
N HIS A 133 -10.58 -19.73 5.12
CA HIS A 133 -10.57 -20.54 3.90
C HIS A 133 -9.33 -21.42 3.75
N LYS A 134 -8.42 -21.43 4.74
CA LYS A 134 -7.16 -22.21 4.73
C LYS A 134 -6.33 -21.96 3.46
N ARG A 135 -6.28 -20.71 3.01
CA ARG A 135 -5.54 -20.30 1.81
C ARG A 135 -4.26 -19.55 2.20
N PRO A 136 -3.13 -19.86 1.56
CA PRO A 136 -1.93 -19.04 1.72
C PRO A 136 -2.20 -17.64 1.15
N GLY A 137 -1.54 -16.63 1.69
CA GLY A 137 -1.75 -15.25 1.26
C GLY A 137 -0.49 -14.42 1.20
N ARG A 138 -0.61 -13.24 0.57
CA ARG A 138 0.44 -12.23 0.48
C ARG A 138 -0.09 -10.89 0.93
N ILE A 139 0.59 -10.28 1.89
CA ILE A 139 0.29 -8.95 2.38
C ILE A 139 1.49 -8.06 2.10
N VAL A 140 1.28 -7.01 1.31
CA VAL A 140 2.28 -6.01 1.00
C VAL A 140 1.84 -4.69 1.61
N ASN A 141 2.51 -4.29 2.69
CA ASN A 141 2.29 -3.01 3.34
C ASN A 141 3.15 -1.92 2.69
N ILE A 142 2.55 -0.82 2.26
CA ILE A 142 3.30 0.30 1.68
C ILE A 142 3.69 1.27 2.80
N ALA A 143 4.91 1.06 3.31
CA ALA A 143 5.53 1.91 4.31
C ALA A 143 6.23 3.13 3.65
N SER A 144 7.41 3.49 4.08
CA SER A 144 8.22 4.59 3.55
C SER A 144 9.62 4.53 4.12
N VAL A 145 10.60 5.17 3.49
CA VAL A 145 11.89 5.51 4.12
C VAL A 145 11.71 6.33 5.39
N ALA A 146 10.60 7.04 5.53
CA ALA A 146 10.21 7.74 6.76
C ALA A 146 10.11 6.83 7.99
N ALA A 147 10.00 5.52 7.80
CA ALA A 147 10.05 4.54 8.90
C ALA A 147 11.45 4.41 9.53
N PHE A 148 12.50 4.82 8.83
CA PHE A 148 13.90 4.65 9.24
C PHE A 148 14.64 6.00 9.37
N ARG A 149 14.15 7.02 8.66
CA ARG A 149 14.72 8.36 8.68
C ARG A 149 13.63 9.37 9.03
N ALA A 150 13.84 10.17 10.07
CA ALA A 150 12.92 11.23 10.41
C ALA A 150 12.82 12.26 9.26
N LEU A 151 11.61 12.52 8.80
CA LEU A 151 11.32 13.58 7.86
C LEU A 151 10.87 14.83 8.64
N GLY A 152 11.49 15.97 8.38
CA GLY A 152 11.07 17.23 8.99
C GLY A 152 9.60 17.54 8.68
N HIS A 153 8.90 18.11 9.66
CA HIS A 153 7.50 18.50 9.54
C HIS A 153 6.48 17.38 9.25
N GLN A 154 6.86 16.10 9.41
CA GLN A 154 6.00 14.94 9.11
C GLN A 154 6.05 13.88 10.24
N ALA A 155 6.08 14.31 11.50
CA ALA A 155 6.26 13.40 12.61
C ALA A 155 5.19 12.30 12.70
N PRO A 156 3.85 12.57 12.64
CA PRO A 156 2.83 11.52 12.68
C PRO A 156 2.96 10.53 11.52
N TYR A 157 3.32 11.00 10.33
CA TYR A 157 3.55 10.14 9.17
C TYR A 157 4.74 9.19 9.40
N SER A 158 5.87 9.71 9.88
CA SER A 158 7.06 8.90 10.20
C SER A 158 6.75 7.85 11.27
N MET A 159 6.02 8.24 12.32
CA MET A 159 5.55 7.32 13.38
C MET A 159 4.64 6.23 12.82
N ALA A 160 3.65 6.59 11.99
CA ALA A 160 2.75 5.63 11.37
C ALA A 160 3.49 4.64 10.47
N LYS A 161 4.45 5.12 9.64
CA LYS A 161 5.22 4.25 8.74
C LYS A 161 6.22 3.36 9.50
N ALA A 162 6.80 3.84 10.60
CA ALA A 162 7.60 3.00 11.50
C ALA A 162 6.72 1.93 12.19
N GLY A 163 5.53 2.32 12.67
CA GLY A 163 4.53 1.40 13.21
C GLY A 163 4.10 0.34 12.20
N LEU A 164 3.95 0.71 10.93
CA LEU A 164 3.57 -0.21 9.86
C LEU A 164 4.67 -1.25 9.56
N VAL A 165 5.94 -0.87 9.65
CA VAL A 165 7.07 -1.82 9.58
C VAL A 165 7.05 -2.79 10.77
N ALA A 166 6.79 -2.29 11.98
CA ALA A 166 6.64 -3.15 13.16
C ALA A 166 5.44 -4.10 13.02
N LEU A 167 4.29 -3.59 12.57
CA LEU A 167 3.10 -4.38 12.26
C LEU A 167 3.39 -5.50 11.26
N THR A 168 4.15 -5.21 10.20
CA THR A 168 4.55 -6.19 9.18
C THR A 168 5.29 -7.38 9.82
N ARG A 169 6.18 -7.13 10.76
CA ARG A 169 6.91 -8.19 11.48
C ARG A 169 5.99 -9.00 12.39
N CYS A 170 5.03 -8.36 13.07
CA CYS A 170 4.01 -9.05 13.86
C CYS A 170 3.14 -9.96 12.98
N GLN A 171 2.66 -9.44 11.84
CA GLN A 171 1.89 -10.20 10.86
C GLN A 171 2.65 -11.44 10.36
N ALA A 172 3.91 -11.27 9.97
CA ALA A 172 4.77 -12.36 9.54
C ALA A 172 4.96 -13.42 10.63
N ARG A 173 5.17 -12.98 11.86
CA ARG A 173 5.38 -13.86 13.02
C ARG A 173 4.13 -14.68 13.38
N GLU A 174 2.97 -14.03 13.39
CA GLU A 174 1.73 -14.66 13.85
C GLU A 174 1.02 -15.44 12.75
N TRP A 175 1.01 -14.92 11.51
CA TRP A 175 0.25 -15.50 10.42
C TRP A 175 1.07 -16.43 9.52
N GLY A 176 2.39 -16.48 9.67
CA GLY A 176 3.26 -17.37 8.91
C GLY A 176 2.85 -18.84 9.01
N ARG A 177 2.35 -19.30 10.18
CA ARG A 177 1.82 -20.66 10.37
C ARG A 177 0.61 -20.99 9.48
N HIS A 178 -0.06 -19.98 8.93
CA HIS A 178 -1.19 -20.13 8.01
C HIS A 178 -0.78 -19.97 6.53
N GLY A 179 0.54 -19.91 6.23
CA GLY A 179 1.05 -19.70 4.88
C GLY A 179 0.91 -18.27 4.38
N ILE A 180 0.68 -17.30 5.27
CA ILE A 180 0.55 -15.88 4.94
C ILE A 180 1.92 -15.22 5.13
N ASN A 181 2.48 -14.66 4.04
CA ASN A 181 3.66 -13.82 4.11
C ASN A 181 3.25 -12.34 4.12
N ALA A 182 3.80 -11.58 5.06
CA ALA A 182 3.61 -10.15 5.16
C ALA A 182 4.95 -9.43 5.03
N ASN A 183 5.06 -8.52 4.07
CA ASN A 183 6.27 -7.75 3.81
C ASN A 183 5.91 -6.27 3.61
N ALA A 184 6.89 -5.39 3.80
CA ALA A 184 6.73 -3.97 3.55
C ALA A 184 7.62 -3.52 2.39
N ILE A 185 7.07 -2.69 1.51
CA ILE A 185 7.84 -1.85 0.59
C ILE A 185 8.00 -0.49 1.29
N CYS A 186 9.23 0.01 1.30
CA CYS A 186 9.58 1.30 1.89
C CYS A 186 10.12 2.23 0.80
N PRO A 187 9.23 2.91 0.04
CA PRO A 187 9.65 3.79 -1.03
C PRO A 187 10.42 5.00 -0.50
N GLY A 188 11.36 5.49 -1.30
CA GLY A 188 11.94 6.81 -1.18
C GLY A 188 11.01 7.90 -1.75
N TYR A 189 11.60 8.87 -2.41
CA TYR A 189 10.86 9.98 -3.02
C TYR A 189 10.29 9.55 -4.38
N ILE A 190 9.01 9.21 -4.40
CA ILE A 190 8.26 8.83 -5.61
C ILE A 190 7.29 9.96 -5.98
N ARG A 191 7.22 10.32 -7.26
CA ARG A 191 6.30 11.34 -7.77
C ARG A 191 4.86 10.83 -7.71
N THR A 192 4.09 11.35 -6.75
CA THR A 192 2.67 11.01 -6.51
C THR A 192 1.92 12.23 -6.00
N GLU A 193 0.59 12.16 -5.96
CA GLU A 193 -0.27 13.24 -5.41
C GLU A 193 0.02 13.55 -3.92
N ILE A 194 0.59 12.62 -3.17
CA ILE A 194 0.86 12.79 -1.72
C ILE A 194 1.87 13.92 -1.45
N GLY A 195 2.77 14.17 -2.38
CA GLY A 195 3.74 15.26 -2.29
C GLY A 195 3.18 16.63 -2.65
N GLY A 196 1.99 16.67 -3.27
CA GLY A 196 1.36 17.91 -3.71
C GLY A 196 2.30 18.78 -4.55
N ASP A 197 2.12 20.09 -4.44
CA ASP A 197 2.90 21.09 -5.17
C ASP A 197 4.31 21.31 -4.57
N PHE A 198 4.67 20.61 -3.49
CA PHE A 198 5.99 20.78 -2.86
C PHE A 198 7.14 20.60 -3.86
N TRP A 199 7.00 19.67 -4.78
CA TRP A 199 8.03 19.35 -5.78
C TRP A 199 8.27 20.46 -6.79
N GLU A 200 7.30 21.36 -6.98
CA GLU A 200 7.38 22.55 -7.84
C GLU A 200 8.02 23.76 -7.11
N THR A 201 8.23 23.65 -5.80
CA THR A 201 8.86 24.72 -5.00
C THR A 201 10.37 24.67 -5.10
N GLU A 202 11.02 25.81 -4.79
CA GLU A 202 12.49 25.89 -4.69
C GLU A 202 13.05 24.89 -3.65
N ALA A 203 12.32 24.68 -2.53
CA ALA A 203 12.72 23.73 -1.50
C ALA A 203 12.64 22.27 -2.03
N GLY A 204 11.60 21.93 -2.79
CA GLY A 204 11.50 20.65 -3.49
C GLY A 204 12.63 20.45 -4.49
N GLY A 205 12.92 21.47 -5.29
CA GLY A 205 14.04 21.44 -6.24
C GLY A 205 15.40 21.23 -5.55
N ARG A 206 15.66 21.91 -4.41
CA ARG A 206 16.88 21.69 -3.61
C ARG A 206 16.94 20.25 -3.05
N LEU A 207 15.82 19.72 -2.58
CA LEU A 207 15.77 18.34 -2.10
C LEU A 207 16.10 17.36 -3.22
N ILE A 208 15.48 17.50 -4.40
CA ILE A 208 15.77 16.63 -5.56
C ILE A 208 17.26 16.73 -5.94
N ALA A 209 17.83 17.95 -5.98
CA ALA A 209 19.24 18.15 -6.29
C ALA A 209 20.20 17.52 -5.27
N SER A 210 19.74 17.31 -4.02
CA SER A 210 20.52 16.65 -2.96
C SER A 210 20.48 15.12 -3.03
N LEU A 211 19.56 14.53 -3.79
CA LEU A 211 19.48 13.08 -3.95
C LEU A 211 20.68 12.54 -4.74
N PRO A 212 21.14 11.31 -4.48
CA PRO A 212 22.33 10.74 -5.14
C PRO A 212 22.26 10.79 -6.66
N ARG A 213 21.10 10.51 -7.24
CA ARG A 213 20.87 10.57 -8.70
C ARG A 213 20.11 11.80 -9.16
N LYS A 214 19.89 12.77 -8.27
CA LYS A 214 19.23 14.06 -8.56
C LYS A 214 17.87 13.90 -9.27
N ARG A 215 17.14 12.84 -8.93
CA ARG A 215 15.83 12.52 -9.50
C ARG A 215 14.89 11.95 -8.45
N MET A 216 13.61 12.07 -8.70
CA MET A 216 12.58 11.29 -8.02
C MET A 216 12.36 9.98 -8.78
N GLY A 217 11.90 8.96 -8.05
CA GLY A 217 11.34 7.76 -8.66
C GLY A 217 9.94 8.01 -9.21
N GLU A 218 9.50 7.12 -10.07
CA GLU A 218 8.14 7.04 -10.57
C GLU A 218 7.42 5.81 -9.99
N PRO A 219 6.08 5.79 -9.93
CA PRO A 219 5.34 4.62 -9.43
C PRO A 219 5.77 3.30 -10.08
N ARG A 220 6.12 3.31 -11.37
CA ARG A 220 6.57 2.11 -12.12
C ARG A 220 7.92 1.54 -11.62
N ASP A 221 8.74 2.34 -10.95
CA ASP A 221 10.03 1.86 -10.43
C ASP A 221 9.84 0.83 -9.30
N LEU A 222 8.62 0.72 -8.75
CA LEU A 222 8.25 -0.26 -7.72
C LEU A 222 7.56 -1.51 -8.27
N ASP A 223 7.25 -1.58 -9.56
CA ASP A 223 6.50 -2.69 -10.16
C ASP A 223 7.14 -4.05 -9.90
N GLY A 224 8.45 -4.16 -10.16
CA GLY A 224 9.19 -5.41 -9.98
C GLY A 224 9.20 -5.90 -8.53
N LEU A 225 9.34 -4.97 -7.58
CA LEU A 225 9.32 -5.30 -6.15
C LEU A 225 7.92 -5.71 -5.69
N LEU A 226 6.88 -5.01 -6.17
CA LEU A 226 5.50 -5.40 -5.90
C LEU A 226 5.22 -6.81 -6.39
N LEU A 227 5.52 -7.09 -7.66
CA LEU A 227 5.28 -8.41 -8.27
C LEU A 227 6.04 -9.52 -7.56
N LEU A 228 7.30 -9.28 -7.18
CA LEU A 228 8.07 -10.20 -6.36
C LEU A 228 7.34 -10.56 -5.07
N LEU A 229 6.87 -9.56 -4.31
CA LEU A 229 6.24 -9.78 -3.01
C LEU A 229 4.80 -10.32 -3.10
N CYS A 230 4.09 -10.06 -4.20
CA CYS A 230 2.77 -10.61 -4.46
C CYS A 230 2.80 -12.06 -5.00
N SER A 231 3.91 -12.50 -5.62
CA SER A 231 4.07 -13.88 -6.08
C SER A 231 4.31 -14.84 -4.92
N GLY A 232 3.51 -15.89 -4.87
CA GLY A 232 3.64 -16.95 -3.88
C GLY A 232 4.91 -17.75 -4.01
N GLU A 233 5.33 -18.03 -5.23
CA GLU A 233 6.55 -18.79 -5.52
C GLU A 233 7.80 -17.93 -5.38
N ALA A 234 7.83 -16.73 -5.99
CA ALA A 234 9.02 -15.89 -5.98
C ALA A 234 9.37 -15.37 -4.58
N SER A 235 8.38 -15.11 -3.72
CA SER A 235 8.58 -14.61 -2.36
C SER A 235 8.37 -15.66 -1.26
N ARG A 236 8.35 -16.95 -1.58
CA ARG A 236 8.02 -18.00 -0.60
C ARG A 236 8.86 -17.98 0.67
N PHE A 237 10.10 -17.50 0.60
CA PHE A 237 11.04 -17.43 1.73
C PHE A 237 11.25 -15.98 2.22
N ILE A 238 10.46 -15.01 1.72
CA ILE A 238 10.52 -13.61 2.13
C ILE A 238 9.30 -13.34 3.02
N ASN A 239 9.52 -13.16 4.32
CA ASN A 239 8.45 -12.92 5.28
C ASN A 239 8.95 -12.01 6.42
N GLY A 240 8.24 -10.92 6.70
CA GLY A 240 8.61 -9.92 7.70
C GLY A 240 9.66 -8.92 7.24
N ALA A 241 10.02 -8.93 5.95
CA ALA A 241 10.99 -8.01 5.40
C ALA A 241 10.41 -6.59 5.23
N ALA A 242 11.27 -5.59 5.43
CA ALA A 242 11.02 -4.20 5.07
C ALA A 242 12.04 -3.81 3.99
N MET A 243 11.58 -3.76 2.74
CA MET A 243 12.43 -3.56 1.58
C MET A 243 12.44 -2.10 1.16
N VAL A 244 13.59 -1.47 1.30
CA VAL A 244 13.82 -0.08 0.88
C VAL A 244 14.02 -0.04 -0.64
N ALA A 245 13.28 0.87 -1.29
CA ALA A 245 13.36 1.15 -2.72
C ALA A 245 13.40 2.67 -2.92
N ASP A 246 14.60 3.27 -2.85
CA ASP A 246 14.78 4.71 -2.66
C ASP A 246 15.89 5.33 -3.52
N ASP A 247 16.43 4.58 -4.48
CA ASP A 247 17.52 5.01 -5.36
C ASP A 247 18.78 5.51 -4.60
N GLY A 248 18.99 4.95 -3.38
CA GLY A 248 20.13 5.27 -2.52
C GLY A 248 19.96 6.55 -1.70
N SER A 249 18.75 7.10 -1.55
CA SER A 249 18.54 8.37 -0.84
C SER A 249 18.79 8.30 0.67
N MET A 250 18.91 7.09 1.24
CA MET A 250 19.16 6.86 2.67
C MET A 250 20.62 6.54 3.02
N VAL A 251 21.51 6.40 2.05
CA VAL A 251 22.93 6.07 2.25
C VAL A 251 23.84 7.23 1.92
#